data_95a8e687980f8c88f3730b4930a3cdfd
#
_entry.id   95a8e687980f8c88f3730b4930a3cdfd
#
_cell.length_a   1.000
_cell.length_b   1.000
_cell.length_c   1.000
_cell.angle_alpha   90.00
_cell.angle_beta   90.00
_cell.angle_gamma   90.00
#
_symmetry.space_group_name_H-M   'P 1'
#
loop_
_entity.id
_entity.type
_entity.pdbx_description
1 polymer ?
#
loop_
_entity_poly.entity_id
_entity_poly.type
_entity_poly.pdbx_seq_one_letter_code
_entity_poly.pdbx_strand_id
1 'polypeptide(L)'
;MDKQQLASTVNKVLDEMRQRPIPIGISSRHIHLAAADYARLFPAQPIQPKKALLQPGQYAAEQTVTLVGPKGRLNNVRLLGPLRQTSQVEISRTDARILGIAAPLRMSGNLQGTPGIRLISPFAELELSGGTIVAQRHIHMSPLDALILRVSHGDSVAVAIEGSDRRLIFNCSSSKVPLRTSIIWFRKFSS
;
A
#
# COMPACT_ATOMS: atom_id res chain seq x y z
N MET A 1 -3.29 -30.48 34.68
CA MET A 1 -4.07 -29.29 34.28
C MET A 1 -5.36 -29.83 33.64
N ASP A 2 -6.50 -29.50 34.20
CA ASP A 2 -7.76 -29.95 33.65
C ASP A 2 -8.14 -29.13 32.38
N LYS A 3 -9.15 -29.61 31.64
CA LYS A 3 -9.62 -28.96 30.41
C LYS A 3 -10.07 -27.51 30.64
N GLN A 4 -10.61 -27.23 31.81
CA GLN A 4 -11.16 -25.91 32.15
C GLN A 4 -10.05 -24.88 32.41
N GLN A 5 -9.00 -25.32 33.12
CA GLN A 5 -7.80 -24.53 33.37
C GLN A 5 -7.05 -24.25 32.03
N LEU A 6 -6.93 -25.26 31.16
CA LEU A 6 -6.31 -25.09 29.86
C LEU A 6 -7.07 -24.06 29.01
N ALA A 7 -8.40 -24.17 28.89
CA ALA A 7 -9.23 -23.25 28.16
C ALA A 7 -9.13 -21.82 28.71
N SER A 8 -9.13 -21.64 30.02
CA SER A 8 -8.95 -20.34 30.68
C SER A 8 -7.60 -19.72 30.33
N THR A 9 -6.52 -20.51 30.41
CA THR A 9 -5.17 -20.04 30.07
C THR A 9 -5.06 -19.65 28.61
N VAL A 10 -5.59 -20.46 27.69
CA VAL A 10 -5.60 -20.16 26.24
C VAL A 10 -6.36 -18.87 25.96
N ASN A 11 -7.54 -18.70 26.55
CA ASN A 11 -8.33 -17.47 26.35
C ASN A 11 -7.57 -16.24 26.86
N LYS A 12 -6.94 -16.31 28.02
CA LYS A 12 -6.11 -15.21 28.54
C LYS A 12 -4.98 -14.83 27.59
N VAL A 13 -4.24 -15.81 27.08
CA VAL A 13 -3.16 -15.58 26.09
C VAL A 13 -3.71 -14.95 24.80
N LEU A 14 -4.84 -15.44 24.30
CA LEU A 14 -5.47 -14.87 23.10
C LEU A 14 -5.91 -13.42 23.32
N ASP A 15 -6.44 -13.09 24.50
CA ASP A 15 -6.85 -11.73 24.82
C ASP A 15 -5.65 -10.78 24.94
N GLU A 16 -4.54 -11.22 25.54
CA GLU A 16 -3.29 -10.48 25.56
C GLU A 16 -2.74 -10.27 24.13
N MET A 17 -2.81 -11.29 23.26
CA MET A 17 -2.39 -11.17 21.86
C MET A 17 -3.25 -10.21 21.05
N ARG A 18 -4.57 -10.11 21.34
CA ARG A 18 -5.48 -9.17 20.70
C ARG A 18 -5.21 -7.71 21.06
N GLN A 19 -4.66 -7.47 22.25
CA GLN A 19 -4.32 -6.13 22.74
C GLN A 19 -2.98 -5.63 22.25
N ARG A 20 -2.20 -6.45 21.52
CA ARG A 20 -0.91 -6.02 20.98
C ARG A 20 -1.10 -4.87 19.99
N PRO A 21 -0.29 -3.80 20.09
CA PRO A 21 -0.32 -2.73 19.10
C PRO A 21 0.13 -3.25 17.73
N ILE A 22 -0.59 -2.82 16.70
CA ILE A 22 -0.24 -3.11 15.31
C ILE A 22 0.55 -1.91 14.77
N PRO A 23 1.79 -2.11 14.25
CA PRO A 23 2.59 -1.04 13.71
C PRO A 23 1.87 -0.30 12.57
N ILE A 24 2.04 1.02 12.52
CA ILE A 24 1.49 1.87 11.47
C ILE A 24 2.60 2.23 10.49
N GLY A 25 2.40 1.95 9.21
CA GLY A 25 3.24 2.41 8.12
C GLY A 25 2.62 3.58 7.38
N ILE A 26 3.45 4.54 6.99
CA ILE A 26 3.01 5.64 6.12
C ILE A 26 3.40 5.30 4.69
N SER A 27 2.41 5.10 3.82
CA SER A 27 2.63 4.88 2.40
C SER A 27 2.83 6.21 1.68
N SER A 28 4.00 6.38 1.07
CA SER A 28 4.28 7.48 0.16
C SER A 28 3.73 7.16 -1.25
N ARG A 29 3.71 8.19 -2.13
CA ARG A 29 3.45 7.98 -3.55
C ARG A 29 4.43 6.97 -4.14
N HIS A 30 3.94 6.07 -4.97
CA HIS A 30 4.76 5.06 -5.64
C HIS A 30 4.06 4.54 -6.90
N ILE A 31 4.80 3.78 -7.67
CA ILE A 31 4.31 3.20 -8.93
C ILE A 31 4.68 1.72 -9.00
N HIS A 32 3.78 0.93 -9.53
CA HIS A 32 4.00 -0.43 -10.00
C HIS A 32 3.87 -0.43 -11.51
N LEU A 33 4.80 -1.05 -12.21
CA LEU A 33 4.76 -1.15 -13.67
C LEU A 33 4.52 -2.58 -14.13
N ALA A 34 3.77 -2.71 -15.22
CA ALA A 34 3.76 -3.92 -16.03
C ALA A 34 5.11 -4.09 -16.73
N ALA A 35 5.49 -5.33 -17.04
CA ALA A 35 6.77 -5.62 -17.68
C ALA A 35 6.95 -4.88 -19.01
N ALA A 36 5.91 -4.80 -19.84
CA ALA A 36 5.93 -4.10 -21.11
C ALA A 36 6.15 -2.58 -20.94
N ASP A 37 5.45 -1.96 -19.98
CA ASP A 37 5.59 -0.53 -19.68
C ASP A 37 6.97 -0.21 -19.09
N TYR A 38 7.48 -1.11 -18.23
CA TYR A 38 8.82 -0.98 -17.71
C TYR A 38 9.88 -1.00 -18.81
N ALA A 39 9.79 -1.96 -19.74
CA ALA A 39 10.74 -2.07 -20.85
C ALA A 39 10.73 -0.84 -21.76
N ARG A 40 9.57 -0.18 -21.93
CA ARG A 40 9.44 1.08 -22.68
C ARG A 40 10.09 2.25 -21.96
N LEU A 41 9.90 2.36 -20.64
CA LEU A 41 10.46 3.44 -19.82
C LEU A 41 11.95 3.29 -19.53
N PHE A 42 12.43 2.06 -19.39
CA PHE A 42 13.79 1.72 -19.01
C PHE A 42 14.40 0.71 -19.99
N PRO A 43 14.58 1.07 -21.28
CA PRO A 43 15.10 0.16 -22.29
C PRO A 43 16.48 -0.37 -21.88
N ALA A 44 16.66 -1.69 -21.98
CA ALA A 44 17.89 -2.40 -21.62
C ALA A 44 18.38 -2.20 -20.15
N GLN A 45 17.54 -1.69 -19.28
CA GLN A 45 17.86 -1.52 -17.85
C GLN A 45 17.13 -2.56 -17.02
N PRO A 46 17.78 -3.50 -16.33
CA PRO A 46 17.12 -4.38 -15.39
C PRO A 46 16.59 -3.58 -14.18
N ILE A 47 15.44 -4.00 -13.63
CA ILE A 47 14.95 -3.42 -12.38
C ILE A 47 15.90 -3.79 -11.24
N GLN A 48 16.36 -2.81 -10.48
CA GLN A 48 17.35 -3.00 -9.42
C GLN A 48 16.70 -2.80 -8.05
N PRO A 49 16.66 -3.83 -7.19
CA PRO A 49 16.19 -3.70 -5.83
C PRO A 49 17.10 -2.80 -5.00
N LYS A 50 16.50 -1.81 -4.32
CA LYS A 50 17.18 -0.91 -3.38
C LYS A 50 16.97 -1.32 -1.94
N LYS A 51 15.71 -1.59 -1.57
CA LYS A 51 15.31 -1.90 -0.20
C LYS A 51 14.14 -2.87 -0.21
N ALA A 52 14.28 -3.98 0.52
CA ALA A 52 13.16 -4.89 0.73
C ALA A 52 12.02 -4.19 1.50
N LEU A 53 10.79 -4.50 1.13
CA LEU A 53 9.59 -4.09 1.85
C LEU A 53 9.19 -5.16 2.87
N LEU A 54 8.25 -4.82 3.73
CA LEU A 54 7.72 -5.78 4.71
C LEU A 54 6.94 -6.92 4.05
N GLN A 55 6.33 -6.67 2.90
CA GLN A 55 5.68 -7.73 2.11
C GLN A 55 6.73 -8.62 1.46
N PRO A 56 6.69 -9.95 1.69
CA PRO A 56 7.64 -10.89 1.09
C PRO A 56 7.72 -10.74 -0.43
N GLY A 57 8.93 -10.71 -0.96
CA GLY A 57 9.18 -10.60 -2.39
C GLY A 57 8.96 -9.19 -2.99
N GLN A 58 8.50 -8.23 -2.21
CA GLN A 58 8.37 -6.84 -2.66
C GLN A 58 9.55 -5.98 -2.23
N TYR A 59 9.89 -5.00 -3.05
CA TYR A 59 11.01 -4.09 -2.80
C TYR A 59 10.78 -2.71 -3.43
N ALA A 60 11.39 -1.70 -2.86
CA ALA A 60 11.59 -0.42 -3.52
C ALA A 60 12.77 -0.55 -4.49
N ALA A 61 12.58 -0.18 -5.75
CA ALA A 61 13.64 -0.21 -6.75
C ALA A 61 14.53 1.05 -6.69
N GLU A 62 15.69 1.01 -7.32
CA GLU A 62 16.52 2.21 -7.53
C GLU A 62 15.84 3.20 -8.48
N GLN A 63 15.10 2.69 -9.46
CA GLN A 63 14.44 3.48 -10.48
C GLN A 63 13.35 4.38 -9.89
N THR A 64 13.30 5.59 -10.42
CA THR A 64 12.25 6.57 -10.17
C THR A 64 11.74 7.14 -11.49
N VAL A 65 10.54 7.67 -11.47
CA VAL A 65 9.94 8.40 -12.60
C VAL A 65 9.41 9.74 -12.13
N THR A 66 9.21 10.65 -13.08
CA THR A 66 8.40 11.85 -12.89
C THR A 66 6.98 11.57 -13.36
N LEU A 67 5.99 11.87 -12.52
CA LEU A 67 4.58 11.89 -12.90
C LEU A 67 4.23 13.27 -13.42
N VAL A 68 3.57 13.34 -14.57
CA VAL A 68 3.12 14.60 -15.19
C VAL A 68 1.62 14.54 -15.40
N GLY A 69 0.93 15.45 -14.76
CA GLY A 69 -0.50 15.66 -14.92
C GLY A 69 -0.80 17.01 -15.59
N PRO A 70 -2.09 17.33 -15.83
CA PRO A 70 -2.51 18.55 -16.50
C PRO A 70 -2.07 19.85 -15.82
N LYS A 71 -1.95 19.86 -14.49
CA LYS A 71 -1.63 21.06 -13.69
C LYS A 71 -0.20 21.11 -13.16
N GLY A 72 0.49 19.97 -13.10
CA GLY A 72 1.82 19.94 -12.49
C GLY A 72 2.51 18.59 -12.60
N ARG A 73 3.65 18.50 -11.92
CA ARG A 73 4.49 17.30 -11.95
C ARG A 73 4.94 16.90 -10.55
N LEU A 74 5.26 15.63 -10.37
CA LEU A 74 5.86 15.07 -9.15
C LEU A 74 7.11 14.28 -9.55
N ASN A 75 8.27 14.73 -9.09
CA ASN A 75 9.54 14.11 -9.41
C ASN A 75 9.88 12.99 -8.41
N ASN A 76 10.81 12.12 -8.82
CA ASN A 76 11.40 11.08 -7.98
C ASN A 76 10.36 10.13 -7.35
N VAL A 77 9.31 9.79 -8.10
CA VAL A 77 8.32 8.82 -7.66
C VAL A 77 8.90 7.42 -7.78
N ARG A 78 8.95 6.71 -6.66
CA ARG A 78 9.64 5.42 -6.53
C ARG A 78 8.86 4.31 -7.23
N LEU A 79 9.60 3.50 -8.00
CA LEU A 79 9.11 2.23 -8.51
C LEU A 79 9.17 1.16 -7.41
N LEU A 80 8.10 0.40 -7.27
CA LEU A 80 8.06 -0.79 -6.42
C LEU A 80 8.02 -2.05 -7.28
N GLY A 81 8.91 -2.97 -6.97
CA GLY A 81 8.97 -4.29 -7.59
C GLY A 81 8.36 -5.39 -6.70
N PRO A 82 8.15 -6.57 -7.28
CA PRO A 82 8.41 -6.95 -8.67
C PRO A 82 7.46 -6.30 -9.68
N LEU A 83 7.76 -6.42 -10.97
CA LEU A 83 6.88 -5.96 -12.04
C LEU A 83 5.54 -6.71 -11.98
N ARG A 84 4.47 -6.03 -12.33
CA ARG A 84 3.09 -6.55 -12.26
C ARG A 84 2.53 -6.86 -13.64
N GLN A 85 1.33 -7.41 -13.69
CA GLN A 85 0.60 -7.59 -14.96
C GLN A 85 0.04 -6.26 -15.48
N THR A 86 -0.33 -5.34 -14.59
CA THR A 86 -0.92 -4.05 -14.93
C THR A 86 -0.20 -2.94 -14.19
N SER A 87 0.08 -1.83 -14.89
CA SER A 87 0.67 -0.64 -14.29
C SER A 87 -0.34 0.09 -13.41
N GLN A 88 0.14 0.57 -12.25
CA GLN A 88 -0.68 1.26 -11.26
C GLN A 88 0.14 2.37 -10.61
N VAL A 89 -0.45 3.54 -10.52
CA VAL A 89 0.12 4.71 -9.85
C VAL A 89 -0.69 5.02 -8.62
N GLU A 90 -0.05 4.97 -7.47
CA GLU A 90 -0.69 5.29 -6.20
C GLU A 90 -0.21 6.64 -5.68
N ILE A 91 -1.12 7.57 -5.50
CA ILE A 91 -0.86 8.93 -5.06
C ILE A 91 -1.74 9.34 -3.88
N SER A 92 -1.38 10.41 -3.18
CA SER A 92 -2.24 11.01 -2.17
C SER A 92 -3.29 11.93 -2.81
N ARG A 93 -4.30 12.33 -2.05
CA ARG A 93 -5.27 13.36 -2.50
C ARG A 93 -4.59 14.69 -2.78
N THR A 94 -3.56 15.05 -2.01
CA THR A 94 -2.76 16.25 -2.24
C THR A 94 -1.98 16.14 -3.54
N ASP A 95 -1.34 15.00 -3.80
CA ASP A 95 -0.66 14.74 -5.08
C ASP A 95 -1.61 14.84 -6.27
N ALA A 96 -2.81 14.29 -6.14
CA ALA A 96 -3.84 14.36 -7.18
C ALA A 96 -4.23 15.82 -7.52
N ARG A 97 -4.32 16.69 -6.49
CA ARG A 97 -4.57 18.13 -6.70
C ARG A 97 -3.40 18.82 -7.41
N ILE A 98 -2.15 18.52 -7.01
CA ILE A 98 -0.94 19.07 -7.65
C ILE A 98 -0.89 18.65 -9.12
N LEU A 99 -1.17 17.40 -9.41
CA LEU A 99 -1.19 16.88 -10.77
C LEU A 99 -2.41 17.34 -11.58
N GLY A 100 -3.49 17.76 -10.93
CA GLY A 100 -4.76 18.09 -11.58
C GLY A 100 -5.52 16.86 -12.07
N ILE A 101 -5.38 15.72 -11.38
CA ILE A 101 -5.99 14.43 -11.76
C ILE A 101 -7.09 14.07 -10.75
N ALA A 102 -8.27 13.70 -11.25
CA ALA A 102 -9.37 13.20 -10.44
C ALA A 102 -9.18 11.71 -10.10
N ALA A 103 -8.11 11.38 -9.37
CA ALA A 103 -7.81 10.00 -8.98
C ALA A 103 -8.84 9.50 -7.94
N PRO A 104 -9.61 8.44 -8.24
CA PRO A 104 -10.60 7.91 -7.31
C PRO A 104 -9.95 7.14 -6.16
N LEU A 105 -10.67 7.08 -5.02
CA LEU A 105 -10.31 6.21 -3.91
C LEU A 105 -10.63 4.76 -4.30
N ARG A 106 -9.63 3.89 -4.36
CA ARG A 106 -9.77 2.48 -4.78
C ARG A 106 -8.88 1.57 -3.94
N MET A 107 -9.30 0.32 -3.80
CA MET A 107 -8.38 -0.75 -3.41
C MET A 107 -7.34 -0.96 -4.50
N SER A 108 -6.09 -1.27 -4.10
CA SER A 108 -5.02 -1.64 -5.03
C SER A 108 -5.47 -2.79 -5.94
N GLY A 109 -5.25 -2.65 -7.23
CA GLY A 109 -5.70 -3.59 -8.26
C GLY A 109 -7.08 -3.28 -8.87
N ASN A 110 -7.93 -2.50 -8.22
CA ASN A 110 -9.21 -2.07 -8.80
C ASN A 110 -9.01 -0.79 -9.64
N LEU A 111 -8.65 -0.97 -10.90
CA LEU A 111 -8.22 0.11 -11.79
C LEU A 111 -9.25 0.50 -12.86
N GLN A 112 -10.41 -0.15 -12.89
CA GLN A 112 -11.43 0.12 -13.91
C GLN A 112 -11.93 1.58 -13.83
N GLY A 113 -11.92 2.28 -14.97
CA GLY A 113 -12.39 3.66 -15.09
C GLY A 113 -11.52 4.68 -14.33
N THR A 114 -10.27 4.33 -14.00
CA THR A 114 -9.34 5.26 -13.35
C THR A 114 -8.61 6.11 -14.40
N PRO A 115 -8.23 7.36 -14.10
CA PRO A 115 -7.52 8.23 -15.03
C PRO A 115 -6.12 7.71 -15.33
N GLY A 116 -5.64 8.07 -16.52
CA GLY A 116 -4.27 7.88 -16.95
C GLY A 116 -3.34 8.97 -16.42
N ILE A 117 -2.04 8.82 -16.71
CA ILE A 117 -1.01 9.77 -16.34
C ILE A 117 0.24 9.56 -17.21
N ARG A 118 0.93 10.66 -17.53
CA ARG A 118 2.22 10.58 -18.20
C ARG A 118 3.37 10.33 -17.22
N LEU A 119 4.22 9.39 -17.58
CA LEU A 119 5.42 8.99 -16.85
C LEU A 119 6.65 9.42 -17.65
N ILE A 120 7.65 9.97 -16.98
CA ILE A 120 8.92 10.33 -17.58
C ILE A 120 10.03 9.66 -16.77
N SER A 121 10.85 8.86 -17.44
CA SER A 121 12.10 8.32 -16.95
C SER A 121 13.30 9.11 -17.51
N PRO A 122 14.54 8.83 -17.12
CA PRO A 122 15.73 9.39 -17.77
C PRO A 122 15.88 9.00 -19.25
N PHE A 123 15.18 7.96 -19.72
CA PHE A 123 15.40 7.37 -21.03
C PHE A 123 14.21 7.58 -21.98
N ALA A 124 12.98 7.62 -21.46
CA ALA A 124 11.77 7.64 -22.27
C ALA A 124 10.57 8.21 -21.52
N GLU A 125 9.53 8.49 -22.28
CA GLU A 125 8.20 8.87 -21.78
C GLU A 125 7.17 7.81 -22.13
N LEU A 126 6.15 7.70 -21.28
CA LEU A 126 5.04 6.76 -21.45
C LEU A 126 3.75 7.39 -20.94
N GLU A 127 2.70 7.35 -21.77
CA GLU A 127 1.35 7.69 -21.36
C GLU A 127 0.62 6.43 -20.92
N LEU A 128 0.18 6.39 -19.66
CA LEU A 128 -0.74 5.36 -19.18
C LEU A 128 -2.16 5.83 -19.42
N SER A 129 -2.98 5.01 -20.04
CA SER A 129 -4.40 5.31 -20.30
C SER A 129 -5.28 5.20 -19.05
N GLY A 130 -4.80 4.59 -17.98
CA GLY A 130 -5.49 4.38 -16.72
C GLY A 130 -4.52 3.93 -15.63
N GLY A 131 -5.05 3.58 -14.46
CA GLY A 131 -4.25 3.01 -13.37
C GLY A 131 -3.85 3.99 -12.28
N THR A 132 -4.29 5.26 -12.32
CA THR A 132 -3.98 6.24 -11.27
C THR A 132 -5.08 6.25 -10.21
N ILE A 133 -4.71 5.95 -8.97
CA ILE A 133 -5.62 5.85 -7.82
C ILE A 133 -5.09 6.60 -6.59
N VAL A 134 -6.01 6.98 -5.73
CA VAL A 134 -5.72 7.19 -4.31
C VAL A 134 -6.00 5.88 -3.61
N ALA A 135 -4.96 5.20 -3.10
CA ALA A 135 -5.16 3.91 -2.46
C ALA A 135 -5.98 4.06 -1.17
N GLN A 136 -6.97 3.20 -1.01
CA GLN A 136 -7.76 3.08 0.20
C GLN A 136 -6.87 2.63 1.36
N ARG A 137 -7.14 3.13 2.57
CA ARG A 137 -6.45 2.65 3.77
C ARG A 137 -6.69 1.17 3.96
N HIS A 138 -5.63 0.43 4.21
CA HIS A 138 -5.72 -1.03 4.33
C HIS A 138 -4.71 -1.56 5.34
N ILE A 139 -5.01 -2.75 5.83
CA ILE A 139 -4.16 -3.48 6.76
C ILE A 139 -3.63 -4.70 6.03
N HIS A 140 -2.30 -4.81 5.95
CA HIS A 140 -1.66 -6.07 5.60
C HIS A 140 -1.58 -6.92 6.86
N MET A 141 -2.30 -8.02 6.89
CA MET A 141 -2.46 -8.85 8.09
C MET A 141 -1.88 -10.23 7.87
N SER A 142 -1.06 -10.70 8.81
CA SER A 142 -0.56 -12.08 8.80
C SER A 142 -1.73 -13.06 8.97
N PRO A 143 -1.64 -14.29 8.43
CA PRO A 143 -2.67 -15.30 8.64
C PRO A 143 -2.93 -15.59 10.13
N LEU A 144 -1.87 -15.57 10.94
CA LEU A 144 -1.97 -15.80 12.39
C LEU A 144 -2.69 -14.64 13.09
N ASP A 145 -2.32 -13.39 12.80
CA ASP A 145 -3.00 -12.23 13.39
C ASP A 145 -4.46 -12.15 12.94
N ALA A 146 -4.75 -12.51 11.68
CA ALA A 146 -6.11 -12.59 11.18
C ALA A 146 -6.96 -13.59 11.97
N LEU A 147 -6.39 -14.75 12.29
CA LEU A 147 -7.05 -15.77 13.13
C LEU A 147 -7.27 -15.25 14.55
N ILE A 148 -6.24 -14.69 15.19
CA ILE A 148 -6.29 -14.16 16.56
C ILE A 148 -7.33 -13.04 16.69
N LEU A 149 -7.32 -12.10 15.72
CA LEU A 149 -8.21 -10.94 15.69
C LEU A 149 -9.60 -11.25 15.12
N ARG A 150 -9.81 -12.48 14.61
CA ARG A 150 -11.05 -12.93 13.95
C ARG A 150 -11.46 -12.03 12.79
N VAL A 151 -10.49 -11.66 11.96
CA VAL A 151 -10.69 -10.79 10.79
C VAL A 151 -10.46 -11.59 9.51
N SER A 152 -11.36 -11.48 8.55
CA SER A 152 -11.28 -12.11 7.24
C SER A 152 -10.75 -11.13 6.19
N HIS A 153 -10.24 -11.67 5.06
CA HIS A 153 -9.83 -10.84 3.94
C HIS A 153 -11.02 -10.05 3.40
N GLY A 154 -10.87 -8.74 3.24
CA GLY A 154 -11.91 -7.84 2.75
C GLY A 154 -12.79 -7.22 3.84
N ASP A 155 -12.69 -7.69 5.10
CA ASP A 155 -13.46 -7.08 6.19
C ASP A 155 -13.10 -5.61 6.38
N SER A 156 -14.10 -4.81 6.72
CA SER A 156 -13.91 -3.44 7.15
C SER A 156 -13.78 -3.40 8.66
N VAL A 157 -12.67 -2.88 9.16
CA VAL A 157 -12.38 -2.79 10.59
C VAL A 157 -12.12 -1.36 11.02
N ALA A 158 -12.54 -1.03 12.24
CA ALA A 158 -12.21 0.24 12.87
C ALA A 158 -10.85 0.12 13.58
N VAL A 159 -9.96 1.06 13.31
CA VAL A 159 -8.63 1.13 13.92
C VAL A 159 -8.56 2.35 14.80
N ALA A 160 -8.39 2.16 16.10
CA ALA A 160 -8.11 3.22 17.05
C ALA A 160 -6.60 3.49 17.10
N ILE A 161 -6.22 4.75 16.99
CA ILE A 161 -4.85 5.20 17.25
C ILE A 161 -4.80 5.76 18.65
N GLU A 162 -3.98 5.14 19.49
CA GLU A 162 -3.74 5.53 20.87
C GLU A 162 -2.34 6.13 21.03
N GLY A 163 -2.10 6.87 22.12
CA GLY A 163 -0.78 7.41 22.45
C GLY A 163 -0.52 8.83 21.95
N SER A 164 -1.55 9.56 21.50
CA SER A 164 -1.49 11.01 21.24
C SER A 164 -2.60 11.73 22.00
N ASP A 165 -2.48 13.06 22.15
CA ASP A 165 -3.52 13.93 22.73
C ASP A 165 -4.83 13.91 21.92
N ARG A 166 -4.78 13.34 20.72
CA ARG A 166 -5.92 13.20 19.82
C ARG A 166 -6.13 11.72 19.49
N ARG A 167 -7.18 11.15 20.05
CA ARG A 167 -7.66 9.82 19.64
C ARG A 167 -8.32 9.92 18.27
N LEU A 168 -7.92 9.04 17.36
CA LEU A 168 -8.48 8.97 16.02
C LEU A 168 -8.94 7.54 15.74
N ILE A 169 -10.12 7.41 15.13
CA ILE A 169 -10.63 6.12 14.67
C ILE A 169 -10.73 6.18 13.15
N PHE A 170 -10.15 5.19 12.49
CA PHE A 170 -10.18 5.06 11.03
C PHE A 170 -10.81 3.74 10.62
N ASN A 171 -11.64 3.78 9.58
CA ASN A 171 -12.07 2.56 8.90
C ASN A 171 -11.02 2.14 7.88
N CYS A 172 -10.59 0.89 7.96
CA CYS A 172 -9.61 0.27 7.09
C CYS A 172 -10.16 -1.05 6.55
N SER A 173 -9.77 -1.42 5.33
CA SER A 173 -10.03 -2.76 4.80
C SER A 173 -8.88 -3.70 5.14
N SER A 174 -9.18 -4.92 5.54
CA SER A 174 -8.18 -5.94 5.84
C SER A 174 -7.72 -6.65 4.56
N SER A 175 -6.44 -6.96 4.49
CA SER A 175 -5.86 -7.78 3.41
C SER A 175 -4.92 -8.81 4.02
N LYS A 176 -5.26 -10.10 3.85
CA LYS A 176 -4.35 -11.18 4.28
C LYS A 176 -3.17 -11.26 3.31
N VAL A 177 -1.98 -11.20 3.87
CA VAL A 177 -0.72 -11.33 3.15
C VAL A 177 0.23 -12.23 3.95
N PRO A 178 1.19 -12.90 3.35
CA PRO A 178 2.14 -13.77 4.06
C PRO A 178 3.19 -12.94 4.83
N LEU A 179 2.74 -12.18 5.82
CA LEU A 179 3.59 -11.39 6.71
C LEU A 179 3.82 -12.13 8.04
N ARG A 180 4.94 -11.83 8.71
CA ARG A 180 5.19 -12.27 10.09
C ARG A 180 4.43 -11.41 11.11
N THR A 181 4.20 -10.14 10.78
CA THR A 181 3.51 -9.17 11.64
C THR A 181 2.58 -8.33 10.80
N SER A 182 1.39 -8.04 11.31
CA SER A 182 0.44 -7.14 10.65
C SER A 182 0.94 -5.70 10.67
N ILE A 183 0.59 -4.95 9.63
CA ILE A 183 0.90 -3.53 9.53
C ILE A 183 -0.27 -2.78 8.91
N ILE A 184 -0.59 -1.62 9.48
CA ILE A 184 -1.60 -0.71 9.00
C ILE A 184 -0.94 0.34 8.12
N TRP A 185 -1.45 0.53 6.89
CA TRP A 185 -0.93 1.52 5.98
C TRP A 185 -1.84 2.73 5.90
N PHE A 186 -1.29 3.89 6.22
CA PHE A 186 -1.91 5.18 6.00
C PHE A 186 -1.20 5.93 4.89
N ARG A 187 -1.97 6.64 4.06
CA ARG A 187 -1.39 7.62 3.14
C ARG A 187 -0.93 8.86 3.92
N LYS A 188 0.28 9.31 3.63
CA LYS A 188 0.80 10.56 4.17
C LYS A 188 -0.12 11.71 3.72
N PHE A 189 -0.65 12.44 4.69
CA PHE A 189 -1.23 13.75 4.43
C PHE A 189 -0.04 14.73 4.42
N SER A 190 0.23 15.35 3.27
CA SER A 190 1.11 16.52 3.24
C SER A 190 0.34 17.68 3.86
N SER A 191 0.87 18.26 4.90
CA SER A 191 0.46 19.56 5.43
C SER A 191 0.67 20.64 4.38
#